data_099c37724fcd32dcfd5c10d453eb9ecc
#
_entry.id   099c37724fcd32dcfd5c10d453eb9ecc
#
_cell.length_a   1.000
_cell.length_b   1.000
_cell.length_c   1.000
_cell.angle_alpha   90.00
_cell.angle_beta   90.00
_cell.angle_gamma   90.00
#
_symmetry.space_group_name_H-M   'P 1'
#
loop_
_entity.id
_entity.type
_entity.pdbx_description
1 polymer ?
#
loop_
_entity_poly.entity_id
_entity_poly.type
_entity_poly.pdbx_seq_one_letter_code
_entity_poly.pdbx_strand_id
1 'polypeptide(L)'
;MDTQMARAPLAVRAVLFDLDNTLVDLMGMKRVASDAAARAMLAAGADFPFSADEAGDILFGEYLPDLESDSVFEAFLRKHHRRALGMGQHQVDRITAAAVNAYLRAKMLRTEPYAGVRPTLVALTKAGLRLGVVTDAPRFKAYQRLEAAGLPDFFEFVLTFTDSGERKPAERPFRAALDLLGLPPHQVLMVGDRATQDMAGAKALGLRTAWARYGSPGAPVPLEAEAVLERVEDLIRLIPLAADRR
;
A
#
# COMPACT_ATOMS: atom_id res chain seq x y z
N MET A 1 8.89 -29.06 -9.53
CA MET A 1 8.37 -29.86 -8.41
C MET A 1 8.02 -28.89 -7.31
N ASP A 2 6.78 -28.38 -7.34
CA ASP A 2 6.28 -27.45 -6.33
C ASP A 2 5.87 -28.25 -5.09
N THR A 3 6.75 -28.24 -4.10
CA THR A 3 6.39 -28.74 -2.76
C THR A 3 5.60 -27.65 -2.05
N GLN A 4 4.33 -27.55 -2.40
CA GLN A 4 3.35 -26.79 -1.62
C GLN A 4 3.21 -27.52 -0.27
N MET A 5 4.06 -27.14 0.69
CA MET A 5 3.90 -27.60 2.07
C MET A 5 2.53 -27.14 2.55
N ALA A 6 1.59 -28.07 2.64
CA ALA A 6 0.31 -27.86 3.33
C ALA A 6 0.61 -27.56 4.81
N ARG A 7 0.78 -26.25 5.10
CA ARG A 7 0.95 -25.79 6.48
C ARG A 7 -0.38 -25.97 7.23
N ALA A 8 -0.29 -26.39 8.50
CA ALA A 8 -1.46 -26.50 9.36
C ALA A 8 -2.25 -25.18 9.40
N PRO A 9 -3.59 -25.25 9.44
CA PRO A 9 -4.42 -24.06 9.49
C PRO A 9 -4.06 -23.13 10.65
N LEU A 10 -4.08 -21.82 10.40
CA LEU A 10 -3.75 -20.81 11.41
C LEU A 10 -4.97 -20.55 12.32
N ALA A 11 -4.90 -21.01 13.57
CA ALA A 11 -5.95 -20.75 14.56
C ALA A 11 -5.82 -19.32 15.11
N VAL A 12 -6.33 -18.33 14.38
CA VAL A 12 -6.32 -16.92 14.78
C VAL A 12 -7.72 -16.37 15.01
N ARG A 13 -7.83 -15.29 15.78
CA ARG A 13 -9.08 -14.59 16.11
C ARG A 13 -9.14 -13.18 15.52
N ALA A 14 -7.99 -12.65 15.10
CA ALA A 14 -7.91 -11.35 14.43
C ALA A 14 -6.89 -11.37 13.31
N VAL A 15 -7.11 -10.49 12.32
CA VAL A 15 -6.18 -10.23 11.24
C VAL A 15 -5.86 -8.73 11.18
N LEU A 16 -4.58 -8.41 11.23
CA LEU A 16 -4.05 -7.08 10.99
C LEU A 16 -3.56 -7.02 9.56
N PHE A 17 -3.93 -5.99 8.85
CA PHE A 17 -3.46 -5.76 7.48
C PHE A 17 -2.56 -4.53 7.43
N ASP A 18 -1.47 -4.60 6.70
CA ASP A 18 -0.91 -3.40 6.11
C ASP A 18 -1.86 -2.87 5.03
N LEU A 19 -1.70 -1.60 4.64
CA LEU A 19 -2.59 -0.94 3.69
C LEU A 19 -1.98 -0.93 2.27
N ASP A 20 -0.81 -0.29 2.15
CA ASP A 20 -0.21 0.00 0.85
C ASP A 20 0.47 -1.25 0.26
N ASN A 21 0.15 -1.59 -0.97
CA ASN A 21 0.58 -2.82 -1.65
C ASN A 21 0.14 -4.13 -0.95
N THR A 22 -0.76 -4.03 0.02
CA THR A 22 -1.39 -5.18 0.68
C THR A 22 -2.90 -5.20 0.44
N LEU A 23 -3.59 -4.12 0.77
CA LEU A 23 -5.02 -3.95 0.47
C LEU A 23 -5.24 -3.17 -0.81
N VAL A 24 -4.41 -2.16 -1.09
CA VAL A 24 -4.49 -1.29 -2.27
C VAL A 24 -3.17 -1.30 -3.04
N ASP A 25 -3.24 -1.27 -4.37
CA ASP A 25 -2.07 -1.19 -5.24
C ASP A 25 -1.54 0.26 -5.32
N LEU A 26 -0.78 0.65 -4.28
CA LEU A 26 -0.21 1.99 -4.21
C LEU A 26 0.82 2.25 -5.32
N MET A 27 1.64 1.25 -5.63
CA MET A 27 2.71 1.41 -6.63
C MET A 27 2.14 1.53 -8.04
N GLY A 28 1.19 0.67 -8.41
CA GLY A 28 0.49 0.75 -9.68
C GLY A 28 -0.30 2.06 -9.83
N MET A 29 -0.97 2.50 -8.78
CA MET A 29 -1.66 3.79 -8.76
C MET A 29 -0.68 4.95 -8.98
N LYS A 30 0.44 5.01 -8.26
CA LYS A 30 1.45 6.06 -8.43
C LYS A 30 2.05 6.07 -9.84
N ARG A 31 2.27 4.90 -10.43
CA ARG A 31 2.76 4.75 -11.81
C ARG A 31 1.81 5.41 -12.80
N VAL A 32 0.54 5.02 -12.79
CA VAL A 32 -0.48 5.59 -13.69
C VAL A 32 -0.64 7.09 -13.48
N ALA A 33 -0.58 7.55 -12.23
CA ALA A 33 -0.69 8.97 -11.92
C ALA A 33 0.54 9.78 -12.42
N SER A 34 1.75 9.20 -12.35
CA SER A 34 2.96 9.82 -12.89
C SER A 34 2.90 9.94 -14.41
N ASP A 35 2.42 8.92 -15.12
CA ASP A 35 2.21 8.96 -16.57
C ASP A 35 1.20 10.05 -16.96
N ALA A 36 0.11 10.16 -16.22
CA ALA A 36 -0.90 11.20 -16.45
C ALA A 36 -0.33 12.60 -16.22
N ALA A 37 0.48 12.81 -15.19
CA ALA A 37 1.15 14.08 -14.93
C ALA A 37 2.15 14.46 -16.03
N ALA A 38 2.99 13.51 -16.45
CA ALA A 38 3.96 13.73 -17.52
C ALA A 38 3.29 14.14 -18.85
N ARG A 39 2.22 13.43 -19.24
CA ARG A 39 1.41 13.77 -20.42
C ARG A 39 0.78 15.15 -20.30
N ALA A 40 0.29 15.52 -19.12
CA ALA A 40 -0.29 16.84 -18.87
C ALA A 40 0.76 17.96 -18.95
N MET A 41 1.99 17.74 -18.49
CA MET A 41 3.10 18.69 -18.65
C MET A 41 3.39 18.95 -20.13
N LEU A 42 3.52 17.91 -20.94
CA LEU A 42 3.76 18.02 -22.38
C LEU A 42 2.62 18.77 -23.08
N ALA A 43 1.37 18.43 -22.78
CA ALA A 43 0.19 19.10 -23.32
C ALA A 43 0.12 20.59 -22.92
N ALA A 44 0.65 20.93 -21.73
CA ALA A 44 0.74 22.32 -21.26
C ALA A 44 1.95 23.09 -21.81
N GLY A 45 2.78 22.45 -22.64
CA GLY A 45 3.91 23.09 -23.33
C GLY A 45 5.29 22.82 -22.73
N ALA A 46 5.43 21.79 -21.90
CA ALA A 46 6.76 21.28 -21.54
C ALA A 46 7.46 20.69 -22.76
N ASP A 47 8.76 20.91 -22.87
CA ASP A 47 9.63 20.34 -23.92
C ASP A 47 10.71 19.49 -23.26
N PHE A 48 10.50 18.17 -23.22
CA PHE A 48 11.45 17.22 -22.67
C PHE A 48 12.29 16.57 -23.78
N PRO A 49 13.53 16.10 -23.47
CA PRO A 49 14.38 15.40 -24.43
C PRO A 49 13.96 13.92 -24.63
N PHE A 50 12.84 13.50 -24.11
CA PHE A 50 12.33 12.13 -24.08
C PHE A 50 10.80 12.09 -24.31
N SER A 51 10.27 10.92 -24.58
CA SER A 51 8.85 10.69 -24.83
C SER A 51 7.98 10.89 -23.56
N ALA A 52 6.66 10.91 -23.74
CA ALA A 52 5.72 11.01 -22.61
C ALA A 52 5.83 9.82 -21.66
N ASP A 53 6.04 8.62 -22.20
CA ASP A 53 6.17 7.40 -21.40
C ASP A 53 7.47 7.40 -20.61
N GLU A 54 8.59 7.78 -21.24
CA GLU A 54 9.87 7.96 -20.55
C GLU A 54 9.79 9.04 -19.46
N ALA A 55 9.06 10.14 -19.73
CA ALA A 55 8.84 11.18 -18.71
C ALA A 55 8.07 10.65 -17.49
N GLY A 56 7.04 9.83 -17.71
CA GLY A 56 6.30 9.16 -16.65
C GLY A 56 7.20 8.22 -15.84
N ASP A 57 8.02 7.42 -16.53
CA ASP A 57 8.97 6.49 -15.90
C ASP A 57 10.00 7.22 -15.04
N ILE A 58 10.59 8.29 -15.54
CA ILE A 58 11.58 9.10 -14.82
C ILE A 58 10.92 9.78 -13.62
N LEU A 59 9.74 10.39 -13.80
CA LEU A 59 9.00 11.03 -12.71
C LEU A 59 8.67 10.01 -11.60
N PHE A 60 8.20 8.82 -11.96
CA PHE A 60 7.94 7.75 -11.01
C PHE A 60 9.22 7.28 -10.31
N GLY A 61 10.29 6.98 -11.07
CA GLY A 61 11.52 6.40 -10.52
C GLY A 61 12.33 7.38 -9.66
N GLU A 62 12.49 8.63 -10.11
CA GLU A 62 13.31 9.61 -9.38
C GLU A 62 12.62 10.22 -8.17
N TYR A 63 11.28 10.37 -8.22
CA TYR A 63 10.53 11.12 -7.22
C TYR A 63 9.51 10.27 -6.44
N LEU A 64 9.54 8.95 -6.60
CA LEU A 64 8.59 8.04 -5.95
C LEU A 64 8.33 8.32 -4.46
N PRO A 65 9.34 8.60 -3.63
CA PRO A 65 9.11 8.89 -2.21
C PRO A 65 8.27 10.15 -1.99
N ASP A 66 8.45 11.16 -2.83
CA ASP A 66 7.92 12.52 -2.66
C ASP A 66 6.76 12.86 -3.61
N LEU A 67 6.27 11.91 -4.42
CA LEU A 67 5.16 12.13 -5.38
C LEU A 67 3.86 12.66 -4.74
N GLU A 68 3.81 12.73 -3.43
CA GLU A 68 2.71 13.37 -2.69
C GLU A 68 2.93 14.88 -2.44
N SER A 69 4.10 15.42 -2.84
CA SER A 69 4.45 16.84 -2.72
C SER A 69 4.29 17.55 -4.06
N ASP A 70 3.59 18.68 -4.08
CA ASP A 70 3.39 19.49 -5.30
C ASP A 70 4.72 20.05 -5.86
N SER A 71 5.71 20.26 -4.99
CA SER A 71 7.05 20.73 -5.36
C SER A 71 7.83 19.78 -6.28
N VAL A 72 7.48 18.50 -6.27
CA VAL A 72 8.11 17.47 -7.12
C VAL A 72 7.91 17.78 -8.61
N PHE A 73 6.72 18.18 -8.99
CA PHE A 73 6.39 18.44 -10.41
C PHE A 73 7.12 19.67 -10.93
N GLU A 74 7.27 20.71 -10.12
CA GLU A 74 8.08 21.87 -10.48
C GLU A 74 9.57 21.50 -10.58
N ALA A 75 10.10 20.75 -9.62
CA ALA A 75 11.48 20.28 -9.62
C ALA A 75 11.79 19.42 -10.86
N PHE A 76 10.89 18.50 -11.20
CA PHE A 76 11.00 17.68 -12.40
C PHE A 76 11.02 18.55 -13.68
N LEU A 77 10.08 19.50 -13.79
CA LEU A 77 9.99 20.41 -14.92
C LEU A 77 11.29 21.21 -15.08
N ARG A 78 11.79 21.82 -14.00
CA ARG A 78 13.03 22.62 -14.03
C ARG A 78 14.26 21.80 -14.36
N LYS A 79 14.33 20.55 -13.92
CA LYS A 79 15.46 19.65 -14.18
C LYS A 79 15.50 19.18 -15.64
N HIS A 80 14.36 18.87 -16.23
CA HIS A 80 14.29 18.12 -17.48
C HIS A 80 13.80 18.93 -18.68
N HIS A 81 13.23 20.12 -18.51
CA HIS A 81 12.80 20.96 -19.64
C HIS A 81 14.00 21.52 -20.40
N ARG A 82 14.04 21.35 -21.74
CA ARG A 82 15.18 21.77 -22.59
C ARG A 82 15.52 23.25 -22.48
N ARG A 83 14.54 24.11 -22.19
CA ARG A 83 14.70 25.58 -22.08
C ARG A 83 14.37 26.08 -20.69
N ALA A 84 14.67 25.31 -19.64
CA ALA A 84 14.29 25.63 -18.25
C ALA A 84 14.75 27.04 -17.81
N LEU A 85 15.96 27.47 -18.21
CA LEU A 85 16.52 28.81 -17.90
C LEU A 85 15.78 29.99 -18.57
N GLY A 86 14.98 29.74 -19.60
CA GLY A 86 14.22 30.77 -20.32
C GLY A 86 12.72 30.78 -19.96
N MET A 87 12.25 29.93 -19.08
CA MET A 87 10.84 29.89 -18.70
C MET A 87 10.49 30.98 -17.70
N GLY A 88 9.47 31.77 -18.03
CA GLY A 88 8.86 32.69 -17.06
C GLY A 88 8.09 31.93 -15.97
N GLN A 89 8.01 32.51 -14.76
CA GLN A 89 7.33 31.85 -13.62
C GLN A 89 5.87 31.44 -13.93
N HIS A 90 5.14 32.33 -14.63
CA HIS A 90 3.76 32.01 -15.05
C HIS A 90 3.65 30.72 -15.89
N GLN A 91 4.61 30.46 -16.76
CA GLN A 91 4.64 29.24 -17.59
C GLN A 91 4.95 28.00 -16.70
N VAL A 92 5.90 28.14 -15.77
CA VAL A 92 6.22 27.09 -14.79
C VAL A 92 5.00 26.72 -13.97
N ASP A 93 4.32 27.72 -13.39
CA ASP A 93 3.14 27.51 -12.56
C ASP A 93 2.02 26.82 -13.34
N ARG A 94 1.78 27.25 -14.58
CA ARG A 94 0.75 26.65 -15.44
C ARG A 94 1.02 25.18 -15.76
N ILE A 95 2.25 24.83 -16.10
CA ILE A 95 2.63 23.44 -16.41
C ILE A 95 2.59 22.57 -15.16
N THR A 96 3.11 23.09 -14.05
CA THR A 96 3.07 22.38 -12.75
C THR A 96 1.64 22.14 -12.29
N ALA A 97 0.76 23.13 -12.37
CA ALA A 97 -0.64 22.97 -12.03
C ALA A 97 -1.36 21.93 -12.90
N ALA A 98 -1.03 21.87 -14.21
CA ALA A 98 -1.57 20.82 -15.09
C ALA A 98 -1.14 19.42 -14.65
N ALA A 99 0.15 19.27 -14.28
CA ALA A 99 0.68 18.00 -13.78
C ALA A 99 0.01 17.56 -12.46
N VAL A 100 -0.05 18.45 -11.47
CA VAL A 100 -0.69 18.20 -10.17
C VAL A 100 -2.14 17.76 -10.36
N ASN A 101 -2.92 18.50 -11.15
CA ASN A 101 -4.32 18.17 -11.40
C ASN A 101 -4.49 16.80 -12.09
N ALA A 102 -3.64 16.48 -13.08
CA ALA A 102 -3.70 15.20 -13.76
C ALA A 102 -3.31 14.05 -12.83
N TYR A 103 -2.25 14.23 -12.03
CA TYR A 103 -1.82 13.28 -11.02
C TYR A 103 -2.93 12.98 -10.01
N LEU A 104 -3.54 14.01 -9.41
CA LEU A 104 -4.59 13.84 -8.41
C LEU A 104 -5.83 13.15 -8.98
N ARG A 105 -6.25 13.50 -10.19
CA ARG A 105 -7.38 12.83 -10.87
C ARG A 105 -7.10 11.35 -11.11
N ALA A 106 -5.92 11.03 -11.66
CA ALA A 106 -5.53 9.65 -11.93
C ALA A 106 -5.41 8.84 -10.63
N LYS A 107 -4.82 9.43 -9.58
CA LYS A 107 -4.72 8.85 -8.25
C LYS A 107 -6.11 8.48 -7.69
N MET A 108 -7.07 9.39 -7.72
CA MET A 108 -8.43 9.13 -7.22
C MET A 108 -9.15 8.02 -8.00
N LEU A 109 -8.99 8.01 -9.33
CA LEU A 109 -9.64 7.03 -10.21
C LEU A 109 -9.00 5.63 -10.14
N ARG A 110 -7.76 5.52 -9.64
CA ARG A 110 -6.98 4.28 -9.62
C ARG A 110 -6.64 3.77 -8.23
N THR A 111 -7.17 4.40 -7.19
CA THR A 111 -7.07 3.85 -5.82
C THR A 111 -8.12 2.75 -5.68
N GLU A 112 -7.77 1.55 -6.14
CA GLU A 112 -8.62 0.37 -6.08
C GLU A 112 -7.99 -0.69 -5.17
N PRO A 113 -8.79 -1.52 -4.49
CA PRO A 113 -8.27 -2.65 -3.76
C PRO A 113 -7.73 -3.70 -4.76
N TYR A 114 -6.73 -4.47 -4.34
CA TYR A 114 -6.35 -5.65 -5.11
C TYR A 114 -7.55 -6.56 -5.36
N ALA A 115 -7.51 -7.27 -6.50
CA ALA A 115 -8.52 -8.26 -6.81
C ALA A 115 -8.67 -9.25 -5.64
N GLY A 116 -9.90 -9.56 -5.26
CA GLY A 116 -10.20 -10.49 -4.16
C GLY A 116 -10.18 -9.90 -2.76
N VAL A 117 -9.68 -8.67 -2.53
CA VAL A 117 -9.64 -8.07 -1.18
C VAL A 117 -11.03 -7.99 -0.56
N ARG A 118 -11.98 -7.35 -1.25
CA ARG A 118 -13.33 -7.18 -0.70
C ARG A 118 -14.02 -8.51 -0.36
N PRO A 119 -14.12 -9.51 -1.26
CA PRO A 119 -14.71 -10.80 -0.91
C PRO A 119 -13.97 -11.53 0.20
N THR A 120 -12.64 -11.40 0.30
CA THR A 120 -11.86 -11.97 1.39
C THR A 120 -12.22 -11.32 2.73
N LEU A 121 -12.26 -9.98 2.82
CA LEU A 121 -12.65 -9.27 4.04
C LEU A 121 -14.08 -9.67 4.47
N VAL A 122 -15.02 -9.77 3.54
CA VAL A 122 -16.39 -10.26 3.82
C VAL A 122 -16.37 -11.67 4.41
N ALA A 123 -15.57 -12.57 3.83
CA ALA A 123 -15.48 -13.96 4.32
C ALA A 123 -14.88 -14.02 5.74
N LEU A 124 -13.81 -13.26 6.00
CA LEU A 124 -13.17 -13.19 7.32
C LEU A 124 -14.12 -12.62 8.38
N THR A 125 -14.83 -11.54 8.06
CA THR A 125 -15.82 -10.93 8.97
C THR A 125 -16.97 -11.89 9.27
N LYS A 126 -17.51 -12.58 8.26
CA LYS A 126 -18.55 -13.60 8.46
C LYS A 126 -18.08 -14.78 9.29
N ALA A 127 -16.79 -15.09 9.28
CA ALA A 127 -16.19 -16.10 10.13
C ALA A 127 -15.95 -15.62 11.59
N GLY A 128 -16.33 -14.38 11.91
CA GLY A 128 -16.19 -13.80 13.24
C GLY A 128 -14.78 -13.32 13.57
N LEU A 129 -13.92 -13.12 12.57
CA LEU A 129 -12.59 -12.57 12.78
C LEU A 129 -12.66 -11.04 12.92
N ARG A 130 -11.89 -10.51 13.86
CA ARG A 130 -11.71 -9.08 14.06
C ARG A 130 -10.65 -8.57 13.07
N LEU A 131 -10.91 -7.46 12.41
CA LEU A 131 -10.03 -6.91 11.37
C LEU A 131 -9.52 -5.53 11.79
N GLY A 132 -8.22 -5.28 11.64
CA GLY A 132 -7.60 -4.00 11.86
C GLY A 132 -6.58 -3.67 10.79
N VAL A 133 -6.27 -2.37 10.63
CA VAL A 133 -5.19 -1.89 9.76
C VAL A 133 -4.05 -1.35 10.61
N VAL A 134 -2.80 -1.71 10.26
CA VAL A 134 -1.58 -1.14 10.85
C VAL A 134 -0.68 -0.67 9.71
N THR A 135 -0.61 0.64 9.50
CA THR A 135 0.07 1.24 8.34
C THR A 135 1.07 2.33 8.72
N ASP A 136 2.14 2.46 7.95
CA ASP A 136 3.11 3.56 8.06
C ASP A 136 2.65 4.85 7.37
N ALA A 137 1.49 4.83 6.74
CA ALA A 137 0.91 6.02 6.12
C ALA A 137 0.46 7.04 7.20
N PRO A 138 0.55 8.36 6.91
CA PRO A 138 -0.11 9.37 7.74
C PRO A 138 -1.63 9.15 7.77
N ARG A 139 -2.28 9.49 8.90
CA ARG A 139 -3.71 9.22 9.15
C ARG A 139 -4.62 9.64 7.99
N PHE A 140 -4.52 10.88 7.56
CA PHE A 140 -5.38 11.37 6.49
C PHE A 140 -5.21 10.61 5.17
N LYS A 141 -3.95 10.27 4.83
CA LYS A 141 -3.64 9.50 3.61
C LYS A 141 -4.14 8.05 3.68
N ALA A 142 -4.06 7.42 4.86
CA ALA A 142 -4.61 6.09 5.07
C ALA A 142 -6.14 6.07 4.84
N TYR A 143 -6.87 7.00 5.47
CA TYR A 143 -8.31 7.10 5.28
C TYR A 143 -8.71 7.48 3.86
N GLN A 144 -7.99 8.40 3.19
CA GLN A 144 -8.23 8.68 1.76
C GLN A 144 -8.17 7.43 0.89
N ARG A 145 -7.20 6.52 1.14
CA ARG A 145 -7.05 5.27 0.38
C ARG A 145 -8.16 4.28 0.72
N LEU A 146 -8.47 4.11 1.99
CA LEU A 146 -9.57 3.22 2.43
C LEU A 146 -10.92 3.67 1.88
N GLU A 147 -11.23 4.97 1.93
CA GLU A 147 -12.46 5.54 1.37
C GLU A 147 -12.53 5.34 -0.15
N ALA A 148 -11.48 5.69 -0.88
CA ALA A 148 -11.43 5.52 -2.33
C ALA A 148 -11.56 4.04 -2.74
N ALA A 149 -11.00 3.11 -1.95
CA ALA A 149 -11.12 1.67 -2.14
C ALA A 149 -12.49 1.11 -1.65
N GLY A 150 -13.28 1.89 -0.90
CA GLY A 150 -14.54 1.48 -0.31
C GLY A 150 -14.38 0.38 0.75
N LEU A 151 -13.34 0.49 1.58
CA LEU A 151 -12.97 -0.52 2.57
C LEU A 151 -13.08 -0.09 4.05
N PRO A 152 -13.41 1.19 4.43
CA PRO A 152 -13.27 1.62 5.81
C PRO A 152 -14.12 0.82 6.80
N ASP A 153 -15.32 0.40 6.40
CA ASP A 153 -16.30 -0.28 7.26
C ASP A 153 -15.94 -1.73 7.63
N PHE A 154 -14.87 -2.28 7.03
CA PHE A 154 -14.41 -3.63 7.36
C PHE A 154 -13.56 -3.69 8.62
N PHE A 155 -12.99 -2.57 9.05
CA PHE A 155 -11.97 -2.53 10.09
C PHE A 155 -12.48 -1.92 11.39
N GLU A 156 -12.21 -2.58 12.52
CA GLU A 156 -12.54 -2.06 13.84
C GLU A 156 -11.69 -0.82 14.19
N PHE A 157 -10.47 -0.77 13.66
CA PHE A 157 -9.55 0.36 13.82
C PHE A 157 -8.55 0.45 12.68
N VAL A 158 -8.00 1.64 12.53
CA VAL A 158 -6.91 1.95 11.59
C VAL A 158 -5.81 2.65 12.39
N LEU A 159 -4.73 1.93 12.69
CA LEU A 159 -3.54 2.47 13.34
C LEU A 159 -2.54 2.95 12.28
N THR A 160 -2.24 4.22 12.34
CA THR A 160 -1.38 4.91 11.39
C THR A 160 -0.07 5.35 12.04
N PHE A 161 0.89 5.78 11.23
CA PHE A 161 2.10 6.44 11.75
C PHE A 161 1.75 7.62 12.70
N THR A 162 0.69 8.37 12.40
CA THR A 162 0.26 9.50 13.23
C THR A 162 -0.19 9.07 14.62
N ASP A 163 -0.74 7.86 14.75
CA ASP A 163 -1.24 7.31 16.01
C ASP A 163 -0.11 6.71 16.85
N SER A 164 0.77 5.95 16.21
CA SER A 164 1.87 5.27 16.90
C SER A 164 3.09 6.18 17.14
N GLY A 165 3.31 7.18 16.29
CA GLY A 165 4.53 8.00 16.28
C GLY A 165 5.78 7.26 15.81
N GLU A 166 5.67 5.98 15.50
CA GLU A 166 6.75 5.11 15.04
C GLU A 166 6.31 4.31 13.82
N ARG A 167 7.27 3.94 12.99
CA ARG A 167 7.05 3.10 11.80
C ARG A 167 7.37 1.65 12.10
N LYS A 168 6.71 0.73 11.44
CA LYS A 168 7.13 -0.67 11.38
C LYS A 168 8.58 -0.76 10.85
N PRO A 169 9.46 -1.60 11.41
CA PRO A 169 9.20 -2.71 12.33
C PRO A 169 9.24 -2.36 13.83
N ALA A 170 9.19 -1.11 14.24
CA ALA A 170 9.14 -0.78 15.67
C ALA A 170 7.97 -1.50 16.35
N GLU A 171 8.13 -1.82 17.64
CA GLU A 171 7.13 -2.59 18.39
C GLU A 171 5.82 -1.82 18.62
N ARG A 172 5.90 -0.51 18.76
CA ARG A 172 4.80 0.34 19.21
C ARG A 172 3.53 0.23 18.35
N PRO A 173 3.59 0.26 16.98
CA PRO A 173 2.40 0.04 16.15
C PRO A 173 1.70 -1.29 16.42
N PHE A 174 2.48 -2.37 16.59
CA PHE A 174 1.93 -3.71 16.83
C PHE A 174 1.39 -3.87 18.25
N ARG A 175 2.07 -3.32 19.27
CA ARG A 175 1.57 -3.33 20.66
C ARG A 175 0.25 -2.58 20.78
N ALA A 176 0.15 -1.38 20.18
CA ALA A 176 -1.09 -0.62 20.16
C ALA A 176 -2.26 -1.41 19.51
N ALA A 177 -1.98 -2.17 18.43
CA ALA A 177 -2.98 -3.04 17.81
C ALA A 177 -3.39 -4.20 18.74
N LEU A 178 -2.43 -4.83 19.41
CA LEU A 178 -2.69 -5.90 20.37
C LEU A 178 -3.51 -5.42 21.57
N ASP A 179 -3.23 -4.22 22.06
CA ASP A 179 -3.97 -3.59 23.16
C ASP A 179 -5.44 -3.32 22.77
N LEU A 180 -5.68 -2.80 21.55
CA LEU A 180 -7.04 -2.63 21.03
C LEU A 180 -7.79 -3.94 20.85
N LEU A 181 -7.08 -4.98 20.43
CA LEU A 181 -7.67 -6.30 20.26
C LEU A 181 -7.89 -7.03 21.60
N GLY A 182 -7.09 -6.76 22.61
CA GLY A 182 -7.11 -7.53 23.87
C GLY A 182 -6.83 -9.03 23.66
N LEU A 183 -6.02 -9.37 22.63
CA LEU A 183 -5.71 -10.76 22.26
C LEU A 183 -4.21 -11.04 22.44
N PRO A 184 -3.86 -12.27 22.82
CA PRO A 184 -2.46 -12.66 22.84
C PRO A 184 -1.89 -12.71 21.41
N PRO A 185 -0.59 -12.37 21.21
CA PRO A 185 0.00 -12.23 19.88
C PRO A 185 -0.19 -13.43 18.95
N HIS A 186 -0.06 -14.66 19.47
CA HIS A 186 -0.22 -15.89 18.69
C HIS A 186 -1.63 -16.12 18.11
N GLN A 187 -2.65 -15.37 18.57
CA GLN A 187 -4.01 -15.38 18.03
C GLN A 187 -4.26 -14.28 17.01
N VAL A 188 -3.25 -13.50 16.67
CA VAL A 188 -3.32 -12.39 15.72
C VAL A 188 -2.40 -12.66 14.53
N LEU A 189 -2.93 -12.54 13.32
CA LEU A 189 -2.16 -12.67 12.07
C LEU A 189 -1.86 -11.28 11.51
N MET A 190 -0.60 -10.99 11.24
CA MET A 190 -0.20 -9.83 10.43
C MET A 190 -0.07 -10.25 8.97
N VAL A 191 -0.73 -9.50 8.08
CA VAL A 191 -0.67 -9.63 6.63
C VAL A 191 -0.04 -8.35 6.08
N GLY A 192 1.05 -8.46 5.33
CA GLY A 192 1.73 -7.32 4.74
C GLY A 192 2.70 -7.74 3.64
N ASP A 193 3.11 -6.78 2.80
CA ASP A 193 4.00 -7.03 1.65
C ASP A 193 5.49 -6.82 1.98
N ARG A 194 5.81 -6.15 3.11
CA ARG A 194 7.18 -5.73 3.42
C ARG A 194 7.84 -6.64 4.44
N ALA A 195 8.82 -7.44 3.96
CA ALA A 195 9.55 -8.42 4.77
C ALA A 195 10.15 -7.82 6.05
N THR A 196 10.90 -6.73 5.92
CA THR A 196 11.66 -6.10 7.03
C THR A 196 10.80 -5.26 7.97
N GLN A 197 9.58 -4.95 7.60
CA GLN A 197 8.68 -4.09 8.37
C GLN A 197 7.51 -4.89 8.94
N ASP A 198 6.70 -5.48 8.08
CA ASP A 198 5.51 -6.20 8.52
C ASP A 198 5.86 -7.55 9.14
N MET A 199 6.65 -8.36 8.41
CA MET A 199 6.96 -9.72 8.86
C MET A 199 7.91 -9.71 10.06
N ALA A 200 9.04 -8.97 9.97
CA ALA A 200 10.02 -8.92 11.05
C ALA A 200 9.43 -8.29 12.33
N GLY A 201 8.72 -7.16 12.21
CA GLY A 201 8.12 -6.49 13.37
C GLY A 201 7.04 -7.33 14.06
N ALA A 202 6.13 -7.93 13.30
CA ALA A 202 5.10 -8.80 13.85
C ALA A 202 5.69 -10.05 14.52
N LYS A 203 6.66 -10.70 13.85
CA LYS A 203 7.30 -11.92 14.37
C LYS A 203 8.05 -11.68 15.68
N ALA A 204 8.72 -10.52 15.82
CA ALA A 204 9.44 -10.15 17.04
C ALA A 204 8.54 -10.10 18.27
N LEU A 205 7.24 -9.81 18.11
CA LEU A 205 6.23 -9.79 19.16
C LEU A 205 5.44 -11.09 19.29
N GLY A 206 5.73 -12.10 18.47
CA GLY A 206 5.06 -13.40 18.50
C GLY A 206 3.72 -13.45 17.78
N LEU A 207 3.41 -12.46 16.92
CA LEU A 207 2.28 -12.55 16.00
C LEU A 207 2.54 -13.63 14.95
N ARG A 208 1.45 -14.17 14.40
CA ARG A 208 1.50 -15.00 13.20
C ARG A 208 1.71 -14.09 11.98
N THR A 209 2.32 -14.60 10.93
CA THR A 209 2.71 -13.78 9.78
C THR A 209 2.33 -14.43 8.45
N ALA A 210 1.75 -13.64 7.55
CA ALA A 210 1.49 -14.03 6.17
C ALA A 210 1.98 -12.94 5.22
N TRP A 211 2.93 -13.28 4.38
CA TRP A 211 3.52 -12.34 3.45
C TRP A 211 2.71 -12.21 2.16
N ALA A 212 2.25 -11.00 1.86
CA ALA A 212 1.51 -10.64 0.66
C ALA A 212 2.47 -10.47 -0.53
N ARG A 213 2.92 -11.60 -1.13
CA ARG A 213 3.88 -11.61 -2.23
C ARG A 213 3.40 -10.83 -3.45
N TYR A 214 2.09 -10.81 -3.69
CA TYR A 214 1.48 -10.06 -4.78
C TYR A 214 1.75 -8.54 -4.70
N GLY A 215 1.98 -8.00 -3.50
CA GLY A 215 2.33 -6.59 -3.27
C GLY A 215 3.80 -6.26 -3.47
N SER A 216 4.68 -7.28 -3.47
CA SER A 216 6.13 -7.14 -3.64
C SER A 216 6.67 -8.18 -4.65
N PRO A 217 6.24 -8.11 -5.93
CA PRO A 217 6.62 -9.11 -6.93
C PRO A 217 8.14 -9.13 -7.13
N GLY A 218 8.71 -10.34 -7.20
CA GLY A 218 10.15 -10.54 -7.39
C GLY A 218 11.00 -10.46 -6.12
N ALA A 219 10.44 -10.05 -4.99
CA ALA A 219 11.16 -10.07 -3.73
C ALA A 219 11.34 -11.52 -3.21
N PRO A 220 12.46 -11.81 -2.51
CA PRO A 220 12.67 -13.12 -1.90
C PRO A 220 11.69 -13.36 -0.76
N VAL A 221 11.29 -14.61 -0.55
CA VAL A 221 10.41 -14.99 0.56
C VAL A 221 11.08 -14.71 1.90
N PRO A 222 10.47 -13.92 2.80
CA PRO A 222 11.04 -13.62 4.10
C PRO A 222 11.08 -14.87 4.99
N LEU A 223 12.15 -15.01 5.78
CA LEU A 223 12.27 -16.10 6.77
C LEU A 223 11.21 -16.01 7.87
N GLU A 224 10.77 -14.81 8.17
CA GLU A 224 9.76 -14.51 9.18
C GLU A 224 8.33 -14.83 8.74
N ALA A 225 8.10 -15.08 7.44
CA ALA A 225 6.79 -15.42 6.92
C ALA A 225 6.42 -16.88 7.24
N GLU A 226 5.34 -17.07 7.95
CA GLU A 226 4.76 -18.40 8.22
C GLU A 226 3.91 -18.89 7.05
N ALA A 227 3.38 -17.96 6.25
CA ALA A 227 2.67 -18.25 5.03
C ALA A 227 3.03 -17.24 3.95
N VAL A 228 2.89 -17.65 2.69
CA VAL A 228 3.05 -16.80 1.50
C VAL A 228 1.72 -16.75 0.78
N LEU A 229 1.26 -15.55 0.48
CA LEU A 229 0.02 -15.32 -0.26
C LEU A 229 0.38 -14.88 -1.67
N GLU A 230 0.06 -15.69 -2.65
CA GLU A 230 0.15 -15.31 -4.08
C GLU A 230 -1.04 -14.41 -4.47
N ARG A 231 -2.13 -14.49 -3.72
CA ARG A 231 -3.33 -13.65 -3.80
C ARG A 231 -3.93 -13.52 -2.40
N VAL A 232 -4.66 -12.45 -2.17
CA VAL A 232 -5.28 -12.21 -0.85
C VAL A 232 -6.28 -13.31 -0.47
N GLU A 233 -6.94 -13.93 -1.44
CA GLU A 233 -7.91 -15.03 -1.20
C GLU A 233 -7.28 -16.29 -0.61
N ASP A 234 -5.96 -16.43 -0.71
CA ASP A 234 -5.26 -17.55 -0.07
C ASP A 234 -5.42 -17.55 1.46
N LEU A 235 -5.74 -16.38 2.06
CA LEU A 235 -6.10 -16.28 3.48
C LEU A 235 -7.28 -17.16 3.87
N ILE A 236 -8.27 -17.33 2.99
CA ILE A 236 -9.47 -18.15 3.26
C ILE A 236 -9.11 -19.62 3.47
N ARG A 237 -8.03 -20.07 2.82
CA ARG A 237 -7.52 -21.45 2.95
C ARG A 237 -6.61 -21.62 4.17
N LEU A 238 -5.94 -20.53 4.58
CA LEU A 238 -5.02 -20.56 5.74
C LEU A 238 -5.74 -20.48 7.07
N ILE A 239 -6.89 -19.81 7.12
CA ILE A 239 -7.65 -19.60 8.34
C ILE A 239 -8.88 -20.52 8.29
N PRO A 240 -9.01 -21.51 9.20
CA PRO A 240 -10.20 -22.36 9.23
C PRO A 240 -11.42 -21.49 9.55
N LEU A 241 -12.22 -21.21 8.53
CA LEU A 241 -13.49 -20.50 8.67
C LEU A 241 -14.49 -21.41 9.38
N ALA A 242 -15.41 -20.86 10.18
CA ALA A 242 -16.28 -21.57 11.12
C ALA A 242 -17.13 -22.74 10.53
N ALA A 243 -17.15 -22.92 9.19
CA ALA A 243 -17.78 -24.09 8.57
C ALA A 243 -17.08 -25.44 8.89
N ASP A 244 -15.79 -25.41 9.24
CA ASP A 244 -14.99 -26.60 9.53
C ASP A 244 -14.86 -26.88 11.05
N ARG A 245 -15.53 -26.12 11.90
CA ARG A 245 -15.50 -26.28 13.39
C ARG A 245 -16.64 -27.09 13.94
N ARG A 246 -17.26 -27.99 13.12
CA ARG A 246 -18.25 -28.98 13.62
C ARG A 246 -17.58 -30.28 13.96
#